data_93a952a64f0355d09fc557df9125d969
#
_entry.id   93a952a64f0355d09fc557df9125d969
#
_cell.length_a   1.000
_cell.length_b   1.000
_cell.length_c   1.000
_cell.angle_alpha   90.00
_cell.angle_beta   90.00
_cell.angle_gamma   90.00
#
_symmetry.space_group_name_H-M   'P 1'
#
loop_
_entity.id
_entity.type
_entity.pdbx_description
1 polymer ?
#
loop_
_entity_poly.entity_id
_entity_poly.type
_entity_poly.pdbx_seq_one_letter_code
_entity_poly.pdbx_strand_id
1 'polypeptide(L)'
;FGINGYPENHSVRTFSKTELQELVKKSGFPFQKFYYPYPDYKFPTEIFTDASLTTNHYGKNYPIYTDKTVDLFSESAGIEAMKKEQIADRFVNSFLLVAGKQELEEKEEILYVKLNQGRRKEFRTLTQLVRKEESVWAEKKPLCPEAENFIAGLKKSRAQKPGKGFRNLPCRYENGGIVYPVLSGKTLEDRIRDLVEKEQTDEILRTLKHVYEHVFAQRKKEPEYQTKVFKEVFGEHPGKEYYECVSPANIDLICANIFEFGDDYEIIDYEWTFDFPVPVAFIMWRMIHELYYRIPKLGALYTQDDMNHEFGIEPSDSEIFMAWTMHFTYEYVGSD
;
A
#
# COMPACT_ATOMS: atom_id res chain seq x y z
N PHE A 1 -21.18 6.09 -12.74
CA PHE A 1 -22.18 6.48 -11.76
C PHE A 1 -23.28 5.44 -11.73
N GLY A 2 -23.71 4.97 -10.54
CA GLY A 2 -24.74 3.94 -10.35
C GLY A 2 -26.17 4.37 -10.72
N ILE A 3 -26.32 5.21 -11.74
CA ILE A 3 -27.60 5.69 -12.27
C ILE A 3 -27.62 5.57 -13.79
N ASN A 4 -28.81 5.34 -14.35
CA ASN A 4 -28.96 5.32 -15.80
C ASN A 4 -28.94 6.75 -16.36
N GLY A 5 -27.85 7.11 -17.05
CA GLY A 5 -27.66 8.41 -17.69
C GLY A 5 -27.88 8.41 -19.21
N TYR A 6 -28.26 7.29 -19.81
CA TYR A 6 -28.48 7.19 -21.23
C TYR A 6 -29.93 7.53 -21.61
N PRO A 7 -30.17 8.12 -22.80
CA PRO A 7 -31.52 8.30 -23.32
C PRO A 7 -32.30 6.98 -23.44
N GLU A 8 -33.61 7.04 -23.28
CA GLU A 8 -34.48 5.83 -23.28
C GLU A 8 -34.39 4.96 -24.54
N ASN A 9 -34.10 5.58 -25.70
CA ASN A 9 -33.95 4.87 -26.97
C ASN A 9 -32.52 4.35 -27.25
N HIS A 10 -31.60 4.45 -26.28
CA HIS A 10 -30.24 4.01 -26.44
C HIS A 10 -30.10 2.51 -26.13
N SER A 11 -29.32 1.78 -26.92
CA SER A 11 -29.06 0.35 -26.70
C SER A 11 -28.19 0.05 -25.46
N VAL A 12 -27.44 1.05 -24.98
CA VAL A 12 -26.59 0.94 -23.79
C VAL A 12 -27.37 1.47 -22.58
N ARG A 13 -27.31 0.70 -21.50
CA ARG A 13 -27.96 1.05 -20.24
C ARG A 13 -27.01 0.84 -19.07
N THR A 14 -27.02 1.75 -18.13
CA THR A 14 -26.41 1.62 -16.80
C THR A 14 -27.49 1.38 -15.76
N PHE A 15 -27.12 0.71 -14.67
CA PHE A 15 -28.05 0.37 -13.59
C PHE A 15 -27.53 0.95 -12.27
N SER A 16 -28.41 1.40 -11.44
CA SER A 16 -28.13 1.64 -10.03
C SER A 16 -28.03 0.31 -9.27
N LYS A 17 -27.42 0.33 -8.08
CA LYS A 17 -27.40 -0.84 -7.18
C LYS A 17 -28.82 -1.36 -6.92
N THR A 18 -29.77 -0.47 -6.60
CA THR A 18 -31.15 -0.82 -6.31
C THR A 18 -31.86 -1.45 -7.50
N GLU A 19 -31.68 -0.90 -8.71
CA GLU A 19 -32.28 -1.47 -9.94
C GLU A 19 -31.72 -2.87 -10.21
N LEU A 20 -30.42 -3.10 -10.06
CA LEU A 20 -29.83 -4.43 -10.21
C LEU A 20 -30.37 -5.41 -9.19
N GLN A 21 -30.48 -5.00 -7.92
CA GLN A 21 -31.03 -5.82 -6.84
C GLN A 21 -32.45 -6.27 -7.15
N GLU A 22 -33.31 -5.36 -7.59
CA GLU A 22 -34.71 -5.66 -7.94
C GLU A 22 -34.81 -6.55 -9.17
N LEU A 23 -34.04 -6.25 -10.21
CA LEU A 23 -34.01 -7.02 -11.45
C LEU A 23 -33.64 -8.48 -11.20
N VAL A 24 -32.56 -8.69 -10.47
CA VAL A 24 -32.03 -10.04 -10.17
C VAL A 24 -32.96 -10.79 -9.21
N LYS A 25 -33.55 -10.10 -8.23
CA LYS A 25 -34.55 -10.69 -7.35
C LYS A 25 -35.81 -11.12 -8.13
N LYS A 26 -36.32 -10.28 -9.02
CA LYS A 26 -37.48 -10.59 -9.91
C LYS A 26 -37.16 -11.76 -10.85
N SER A 27 -35.88 -11.97 -11.19
CA SER A 27 -35.41 -13.10 -12.00
C SER A 27 -35.23 -14.41 -11.21
N GLY A 28 -35.62 -14.45 -9.95
CA GLY A 28 -35.60 -15.66 -9.12
C GLY A 28 -34.30 -15.91 -8.35
N PHE A 29 -33.48 -14.88 -8.16
CA PHE A 29 -32.23 -14.95 -7.38
C PHE A 29 -32.32 -14.03 -6.14
N PRO A 30 -32.96 -14.48 -5.03
CA PRO A 30 -33.20 -13.63 -3.87
C PRO A 30 -31.94 -13.36 -3.04
N PHE A 31 -30.93 -14.24 -3.07
CA PHE A 31 -29.70 -14.08 -2.31
C PHE A 31 -28.67 -13.39 -3.18
N GLN A 32 -28.14 -12.25 -2.72
CA GLN A 32 -27.32 -11.37 -3.51
C GLN A 32 -26.17 -10.80 -2.66
N LYS A 33 -24.96 -10.75 -3.25
CA LYS A 33 -23.80 -10.12 -2.65
C LYS A 33 -23.14 -9.20 -3.66
N PHE A 34 -22.89 -7.96 -3.26
CA PHE A 34 -22.23 -6.94 -4.07
C PHE A 34 -20.76 -6.83 -3.71
N TYR A 35 -19.95 -6.68 -4.74
CA TYR A 35 -18.56 -6.29 -4.67
C TYR A 35 -18.37 -5.08 -5.56
N TYR A 36 -17.40 -4.24 -5.23
CA TYR A 36 -17.15 -2.97 -5.86
C TYR A 36 -15.73 -2.93 -6.42
N PRO A 37 -15.55 -3.38 -7.70
CA PRO A 37 -14.25 -3.27 -8.40
C PRO A 37 -13.87 -1.82 -8.58
N TYR A 38 -12.64 -1.49 -8.20
CA TYR A 38 -12.08 -0.14 -8.29
C TYR A 38 -10.71 -0.19 -9.00
N PRO A 39 -10.41 0.74 -9.91
CA PRO A 39 -11.22 1.87 -10.35
C PRO A 39 -12.44 1.48 -11.20
N ASP A 40 -12.45 0.34 -11.89
CA ASP A 40 -13.59 -0.24 -12.59
C ASP A 40 -13.44 -1.75 -12.81
N TYR A 41 -14.46 -2.38 -13.42
CA TYR A 41 -14.48 -3.83 -13.66
C TYR A 41 -13.50 -4.32 -14.74
N LYS A 42 -12.98 -3.43 -15.62
CA LYS A 42 -12.09 -3.85 -16.71
C LYS A 42 -10.67 -4.11 -16.21
N PHE A 43 -10.17 -3.20 -15.35
CA PHE A 43 -8.82 -3.28 -14.79
C PHE A 43 -8.86 -3.01 -13.29
N PRO A 44 -9.49 -3.88 -12.49
CA PRO A 44 -9.58 -3.66 -11.06
C PRO A 44 -8.21 -3.84 -10.41
N THR A 45 -7.81 -2.87 -9.62
CA THR A 45 -6.64 -2.96 -8.73
C THR A 45 -7.07 -3.27 -7.30
N GLU A 46 -8.32 -2.93 -6.97
CA GLU A 46 -8.92 -3.19 -5.67
C GLU A 46 -10.37 -3.63 -5.84
N ILE A 47 -10.86 -4.47 -4.90
CA ILE A 47 -12.26 -4.88 -4.84
C ILE A 47 -12.72 -4.71 -3.41
N PHE A 48 -13.72 -3.85 -3.22
CA PHE A 48 -14.35 -3.60 -1.93
C PHE A 48 -15.63 -4.41 -1.76
N THR A 49 -16.03 -4.59 -0.50
CA THR A 49 -17.34 -5.12 -0.11
C THR A 49 -18.11 -4.05 0.65
N ASP A 50 -19.38 -4.28 0.99
CA ASP A 50 -20.16 -3.37 1.84
C ASP A 50 -19.44 -3.09 3.18
N ALA A 51 -18.73 -4.08 3.74
CA ALA A 51 -18.01 -3.95 4.99
C ALA A 51 -16.74 -3.09 4.88
N SER A 52 -16.03 -3.12 3.74
CA SER A 52 -14.76 -2.43 3.56
C SER A 52 -14.88 -1.09 2.84
N LEU A 53 -15.96 -0.89 2.10
CA LEU A 53 -16.17 0.33 1.31
C LEU A 53 -16.22 1.60 2.18
N THR A 54 -16.65 1.47 3.43
CA THR A 54 -16.76 2.59 4.38
C THR A 54 -15.55 2.74 5.30
N THR A 55 -14.69 1.73 5.41
CA THR A 55 -13.59 1.69 6.38
C THR A 55 -12.21 1.85 5.78
N ASN A 56 -11.99 1.39 4.55
CA ASN A 56 -10.70 1.46 3.91
C ASN A 56 -10.49 2.80 3.20
N HIS A 57 -9.27 3.32 3.27
CA HIS A 57 -8.87 4.46 2.45
C HIS A 57 -8.70 4.00 1.00
N TYR A 58 -9.32 4.71 0.09
CA TYR A 58 -9.08 4.50 -1.33
C TYR A 58 -7.68 4.99 -1.68
N GLY A 59 -6.92 4.13 -2.36
CA GLY A 59 -5.68 4.56 -2.99
C GLY A 59 -5.97 5.65 -4.04
N LYS A 60 -4.95 6.46 -4.36
CA LYS A 60 -5.05 7.48 -5.42
C LYS A 60 -4.97 6.88 -6.83
N ASN A 61 -5.30 5.62 -7.00
CA ASN A 61 -5.19 4.92 -8.28
C ASN A 61 -6.41 5.21 -9.13
N TYR A 62 -6.33 6.26 -9.93
CA TYR A 62 -7.33 6.55 -10.95
C TYR A 62 -6.98 5.81 -12.24
N PRO A 63 -7.98 5.26 -12.97
CA PRO A 63 -7.73 4.79 -14.30
C PRO A 63 -7.38 5.98 -15.18
N ILE A 64 -6.15 6.05 -15.63
CA ILE A 64 -5.75 7.00 -16.65
C ILE A 64 -6.16 6.39 -17.99
N TYR A 65 -7.33 6.77 -18.48
CA TYR A 65 -7.82 6.32 -19.80
C TYR A 65 -7.29 7.20 -20.94
N THR A 66 -6.67 8.34 -20.64
CA THR A 66 -6.15 9.29 -21.61
C THR A 66 -4.86 9.93 -21.10
N ASP A 67 -3.96 10.32 -22.00
CA ASP A 67 -2.69 11.00 -21.67
C ASP A 67 -2.85 12.41 -21.07
N LYS A 68 -4.08 12.93 -21.04
CA LYS A 68 -4.40 14.27 -20.50
C LYS A 68 -5.68 14.20 -19.69
N THR A 69 -5.55 14.11 -18.39
CA THR A 69 -6.65 14.31 -17.45
C THR A 69 -6.58 15.73 -16.89
N VAL A 70 -7.72 16.37 -16.78
CA VAL A 70 -7.87 17.63 -16.05
C VAL A 70 -8.63 17.32 -14.78
N ASP A 71 -7.96 17.41 -13.64
CA ASP A 71 -8.59 17.24 -12.35
C ASP A 71 -9.45 18.47 -12.02
N LEU A 72 -10.76 18.31 -12.09
CA LEU A 72 -11.72 19.36 -11.74
C LEU A 72 -11.95 19.43 -10.23
N PHE A 73 -11.73 18.33 -9.53
CA PHE A 73 -11.84 18.21 -8.07
C PHE A 73 -11.06 16.98 -7.59
N SER A 74 -10.78 16.93 -6.29
CA SER A 74 -10.16 15.74 -5.69
C SER A 74 -11.19 14.61 -5.57
N GLU A 75 -11.10 13.59 -6.44
CA GLU A 75 -12.00 12.44 -6.41
C GLU A 75 -11.87 11.66 -5.08
N SER A 76 -10.66 11.50 -4.56
CA SER A 76 -10.45 10.87 -3.25
C SER A 76 -11.15 11.60 -2.11
N ALA A 77 -11.13 12.95 -2.12
CA ALA A 77 -11.86 13.74 -1.13
C ALA A 77 -13.38 13.59 -1.30
N GLY A 78 -13.86 13.50 -2.54
CA GLY A 78 -15.27 13.23 -2.86
C GLY A 78 -15.72 11.86 -2.34
N ILE A 79 -14.93 10.82 -2.57
CA ILE A 79 -15.19 9.46 -2.06
C ILE A 79 -15.20 9.44 -0.53
N GLU A 80 -14.23 10.08 0.13
CA GLU A 80 -14.21 10.17 1.60
C GLU A 80 -15.43 10.90 2.17
N ALA A 81 -15.93 11.95 1.49
CA ALA A 81 -17.17 12.61 1.85
C ALA A 81 -18.39 11.66 1.71
N MET A 82 -18.48 10.93 0.59
CA MET A 82 -19.56 9.95 0.36
C MET A 82 -19.53 8.80 1.36
N LYS A 83 -18.34 8.39 1.83
CA LYS A 83 -18.19 7.38 2.90
C LYS A 83 -18.76 7.89 4.22
N LYS A 84 -18.46 9.13 4.60
CA LYS A 84 -19.02 9.75 5.81
C LYS A 84 -20.54 9.82 5.78
N GLU A 85 -21.12 10.09 4.61
CA GLU A 85 -22.56 10.13 4.39
C GLU A 85 -23.19 8.73 4.18
N GLN A 86 -22.39 7.65 4.17
CA GLN A 86 -22.82 6.27 3.96
C GLN A 86 -23.52 6.02 2.61
N ILE A 87 -23.12 6.74 1.57
CA ILE A 87 -23.69 6.65 0.21
C ILE A 87 -22.67 6.17 -0.83
N ALA A 88 -21.44 5.87 -0.44
CA ALA A 88 -20.37 5.51 -1.35
C ALA A 88 -20.74 4.31 -2.27
N ASP A 89 -21.48 3.33 -1.76
CA ASP A 89 -21.94 2.15 -2.50
C ASP A 89 -22.89 2.48 -3.68
N ARG A 90 -23.44 3.68 -3.71
CA ARG A 90 -24.32 4.16 -4.78
C ARG A 90 -23.60 4.91 -5.89
N PHE A 91 -22.36 5.33 -5.64
CA PHE A 91 -21.55 6.14 -6.54
C PHE A 91 -20.29 5.44 -7.06
N VAL A 92 -20.19 4.14 -6.88
CA VAL A 92 -19.12 3.34 -7.44
C VAL A 92 -19.23 3.24 -8.96
N ASN A 93 -18.08 3.11 -9.62
CA ASN A 93 -18.03 3.03 -11.09
C ASN A 93 -18.54 1.70 -11.64
N SER A 94 -18.50 0.64 -10.83
CA SER A 94 -18.82 -0.72 -11.28
C SER A 94 -19.32 -1.59 -10.13
N PHE A 95 -20.17 -2.55 -10.49
CA PHE A 95 -20.63 -3.61 -9.60
C PHE A 95 -20.20 -4.97 -10.10
N LEU A 96 -19.75 -5.84 -9.19
CA LEU A 96 -19.70 -7.28 -9.39
C LEU A 96 -20.75 -7.89 -8.48
N LEU A 97 -21.80 -8.46 -9.07
CA LEU A 97 -22.92 -9.05 -8.37
C LEU A 97 -22.84 -10.58 -8.42
N VAL A 98 -22.79 -11.20 -7.25
CA VAL A 98 -22.97 -12.65 -7.07
C VAL A 98 -24.39 -12.88 -6.60
N ALA A 99 -25.12 -13.77 -7.29
CA ALA A 99 -26.52 -14.05 -6.97
C ALA A 99 -26.79 -15.55 -6.94
N GLY A 100 -27.63 -16.00 -6.00
CA GLY A 100 -27.99 -17.40 -5.80
C GLY A 100 -29.49 -17.59 -5.59
N LYS A 101 -29.98 -18.80 -5.93
CA LYS A 101 -31.34 -19.25 -5.58
C LYS A 101 -31.44 -19.71 -4.13
N GLN A 102 -30.31 -20.10 -3.54
CA GLN A 102 -30.15 -20.48 -2.16
C GLN A 102 -29.16 -19.53 -1.50
N GLU A 103 -29.11 -19.52 -0.17
CA GLU A 103 -28.15 -18.72 0.59
C GLU A 103 -26.72 -19.02 0.13
N LEU A 104 -25.93 -17.97 0.00
CA LEU A 104 -24.53 -18.06 -0.43
C LEU A 104 -23.70 -18.47 0.80
N GLU A 105 -23.42 -19.77 0.93
CA GLU A 105 -22.55 -20.27 1.99
C GLU A 105 -21.10 -19.83 1.73
N GLU A 106 -20.55 -19.05 2.62
CA GLU A 106 -19.14 -18.67 2.61
C GLU A 106 -18.47 -19.23 3.87
N LYS A 107 -17.43 -20.03 3.68
CA LYS A 107 -16.60 -20.51 4.80
C LYS A 107 -15.80 -19.39 5.44
N GLU A 108 -15.47 -18.38 4.65
CA GLU A 108 -14.66 -17.22 5.02
C GLU A 108 -15.24 -15.99 4.31
N GLU A 109 -15.43 -14.91 5.05
CA GLU A 109 -15.93 -13.67 4.48
C GLU A 109 -14.76 -12.84 3.93
N ILE A 110 -14.67 -12.68 2.60
CA ILE A 110 -13.73 -11.75 1.98
C ILE A 110 -14.26 -10.34 2.18
N LEU A 111 -13.45 -9.48 2.82
CA LEU A 111 -13.79 -8.09 3.11
C LEU A 111 -13.23 -7.15 2.05
N TYR A 112 -12.02 -7.43 1.54
CA TYR A 112 -11.29 -6.57 0.63
C TYR A 112 -10.26 -7.38 -0.15
N VAL A 113 -10.00 -6.97 -1.41
CA VAL A 113 -8.95 -7.57 -2.25
C VAL A 113 -8.16 -6.47 -2.93
N LYS A 114 -6.83 -6.61 -2.96
CA LYS A 114 -5.89 -5.79 -3.73
C LYS A 114 -5.14 -6.67 -4.72
N LEU A 115 -5.03 -6.22 -5.96
CA LEU A 115 -4.41 -6.94 -7.07
C LEU A 115 -3.23 -6.12 -7.60
N ASN A 116 -2.02 -6.63 -7.48
CA ASN A 116 -0.82 -5.99 -8.03
C ASN A 116 -0.54 -6.56 -9.44
N GLN A 117 -1.42 -6.29 -10.41
CA GLN A 117 -1.33 -6.83 -11.76
C GLN A 117 -0.34 -6.09 -12.66
N GLY A 118 -0.09 -4.80 -12.41
CA GLY A 118 0.85 -3.97 -13.16
C GLY A 118 2.31 -4.37 -12.98
N ARG A 119 2.64 -5.14 -11.94
CA ARG A 119 4.00 -5.65 -11.67
C ARG A 119 4.43 -6.70 -12.71
N ARG A 120 5.74 -6.88 -12.88
CA ARG A 120 6.31 -8.03 -13.57
C ARG A 120 5.78 -9.33 -12.96
N LYS A 121 5.63 -10.38 -13.77
CA LYS A 121 4.96 -11.63 -13.37
C LYS A 121 5.51 -12.22 -12.07
N GLU A 122 6.82 -12.17 -11.89
CA GLU A 122 7.49 -12.66 -10.69
C GLU A 122 7.14 -11.93 -9.38
N PHE A 123 6.51 -10.75 -9.47
CA PHE A 123 6.12 -9.92 -8.32
C PHE A 123 4.61 -9.69 -8.20
N ARG A 124 3.82 -10.34 -9.05
CA ARG A 124 2.35 -10.19 -9.04
C ARG A 124 1.74 -10.87 -7.84
N THR A 125 1.09 -10.10 -6.99
CA THR A 125 0.47 -10.58 -5.76
C THR A 125 -1.00 -10.18 -5.66
N LEU A 126 -1.78 -11.06 -5.02
CA LEU A 126 -3.09 -10.76 -4.50
C LEU A 126 -2.97 -10.61 -2.98
N THR A 127 -3.48 -9.53 -2.44
CA THR A 127 -3.64 -9.35 -0.99
C THR A 127 -5.12 -9.26 -0.69
N GLN A 128 -5.62 -10.06 0.25
CA GLN A 128 -7.02 -10.01 0.67
C GLN A 128 -7.14 -9.90 2.18
N LEU A 129 -8.17 -9.19 2.64
CA LEU A 129 -8.61 -9.20 4.03
C LEU A 129 -9.75 -10.19 4.15
N VAL A 130 -9.60 -11.13 5.06
CA VAL A 130 -10.56 -12.23 5.27
C VAL A 130 -10.98 -12.25 6.72
N ARG A 131 -12.28 -12.29 6.98
CA ARG A 131 -12.81 -12.54 8.32
C ARG A 131 -13.00 -14.05 8.51
N LYS A 132 -12.36 -14.57 9.55
CA LYS A 132 -12.48 -15.95 10.03
C LYS A 132 -12.97 -15.86 11.48
N GLU A 133 -14.18 -16.30 11.72
CA GLU A 133 -14.84 -16.10 13.01
C GLU A 133 -14.90 -14.60 13.39
N GLU A 134 -14.32 -14.21 14.53
CA GLU A 134 -14.28 -12.81 14.98
C GLU A 134 -13.00 -12.06 14.58
N SER A 135 -12.04 -12.73 13.94
CA SER A 135 -10.73 -12.18 13.63
C SER A 135 -10.59 -11.87 12.14
N VAL A 136 -9.90 -10.77 11.83
CA VAL A 136 -9.55 -10.40 10.46
C VAL A 136 -8.08 -10.73 10.20
N TRP A 137 -7.84 -11.36 9.06
CA TRP A 137 -6.53 -11.78 8.59
C TRP A 137 -6.21 -11.15 7.24
N ALA A 138 -4.98 -10.77 7.04
CA ALA A 138 -4.46 -10.38 5.73
C ALA A 138 -3.76 -11.59 5.10
N GLU A 139 -4.19 -11.98 3.92
CA GLU A 139 -3.59 -13.07 3.15
C GLU A 139 -2.93 -12.49 1.90
N LYS A 140 -1.65 -12.80 1.68
CA LYS A 140 -0.92 -12.43 0.47
C LYS A 140 -0.56 -13.69 -0.31
N LYS A 141 -1.02 -13.78 -1.57
CA LYS A 141 -0.87 -14.95 -2.44
C LYS A 141 -0.24 -14.56 -3.78
N PRO A 142 0.47 -15.49 -4.46
CA PRO A 142 0.90 -15.23 -5.82
C PRO A 142 -0.31 -15.16 -6.76
N LEU A 143 -0.31 -14.20 -7.69
CA LEU A 143 -1.34 -14.09 -8.74
C LEU A 143 -1.08 -15.02 -9.94
N CYS A 144 0.16 -15.48 -10.08
CA CYS A 144 0.58 -16.40 -11.14
C CYS A 144 1.73 -17.27 -10.62
N PRO A 145 2.03 -18.41 -11.28
CA PRO A 145 3.08 -19.33 -10.83
C PRO A 145 4.46 -18.68 -10.69
N GLU A 146 4.80 -17.74 -11.56
CA GLU A 146 6.08 -17.04 -11.54
C GLU A 146 6.32 -16.28 -10.22
N ALA A 147 5.26 -15.87 -9.50
CA ALA A 147 5.34 -15.13 -8.24
C ALA A 147 5.44 -16.04 -6.99
N GLU A 148 5.39 -17.36 -7.13
CA GLU A 148 5.44 -18.28 -5.98
C GLU A 148 6.74 -18.14 -5.18
N ASN A 149 7.87 -18.00 -5.86
CA ASN A 149 9.17 -17.82 -5.21
C ASN A 149 9.26 -16.51 -4.45
N PHE A 150 8.65 -15.45 -4.96
CA PHE A 150 8.59 -14.16 -4.28
C PHE A 150 7.82 -14.27 -2.96
N ILE A 151 6.63 -14.88 -2.99
CA ILE A 151 5.83 -15.13 -1.78
C ILE A 151 6.56 -16.04 -0.78
N ALA A 152 7.20 -17.11 -1.24
CA ALA A 152 7.98 -17.99 -0.37
C ALA A 152 9.16 -17.27 0.30
N GLY A 153 9.79 -16.32 -0.40
CA GLY A 153 10.89 -15.50 0.10
C GLY A 153 10.51 -14.62 1.30
N LEU A 154 9.24 -14.21 1.42
CA LEU A 154 8.76 -13.36 2.53
C LEU A 154 8.93 -14.03 3.91
N LYS A 155 8.94 -15.36 3.96
CA LYS A 155 9.23 -16.09 5.20
C LYS A 155 10.65 -15.82 5.70
N LYS A 156 11.61 -15.65 4.80
CA LYS A 156 13.00 -15.31 5.14
C LYS A 156 13.08 -13.85 5.64
N SER A 157 12.42 -12.92 4.96
CA SER A 157 12.39 -11.52 5.35
C SER A 157 11.78 -11.32 6.75
N ARG A 158 10.73 -12.09 7.09
CA ARG A 158 10.15 -12.09 8.43
C ARG A 158 11.16 -12.43 9.54
N ALA A 159 12.04 -13.39 9.29
CA ALA A 159 13.00 -13.89 10.30
C ALA A 159 14.09 -12.86 10.63
N GLN A 160 14.25 -11.82 9.85
CA GLN A 160 15.23 -10.78 10.06
C GLN A 160 14.81 -9.87 11.21
N LYS A 161 15.79 -9.40 11.99
CA LYS A 161 15.56 -8.49 13.12
C LYS A 161 15.84 -7.06 12.65
N PRO A 162 14.81 -6.21 12.55
CA PRO A 162 14.98 -4.84 12.06
C PRO A 162 15.83 -3.96 12.99
N GLY A 163 15.74 -4.18 14.32
CA GLY A 163 16.49 -3.39 15.31
C GLY A 163 15.97 -3.59 16.73
N LYS A 164 16.56 -2.86 17.69
CA LYS A 164 16.11 -2.91 19.08
C LYS A 164 14.75 -2.24 19.22
N GLY A 165 13.78 -2.94 19.79
CA GLY A 165 12.40 -2.45 19.95
C GLY A 165 11.56 -2.54 18.66
N PHE A 166 12.13 -3.04 17.57
CA PHE A 166 11.44 -3.23 16.28
C PHE A 166 11.41 -4.70 15.90
N ARG A 167 10.27 -5.18 15.45
CA ARG A 167 10.10 -6.56 14.98
C ARG A 167 9.20 -6.61 13.74
N ASN A 168 9.50 -7.53 12.84
CA ASN A 168 8.62 -7.83 11.72
C ASN A 168 7.38 -8.59 12.21
N LEU A 169 6.20 -8.19 11.76
CA LEU A 169 4.93 -8.83 12.10
C LEU A 169 5.01 -10.34 11.82
N PRO A 170 4.65 -11.19 12.79
CA PRO A 170 4.62 -12.63 12.58
C PRO A 170 3.65 -13.03 11.47
N CYS A 171 4.07 -13.94 10.59
CA CYS A 171 3.23 -14.52 9.56
C CYS A 171 3.27 -16.04 9.58
N ARG A 172 2.27 -16.67 8.97
CA ARG A 172 2.22 -18.11 8.71
C ARG A 172 2.20 -18.34 7.19
N TYR A 173 2.81 -19.41 6.75
CA TYR A 173 2.74 -19.84 5.36
C TYR A 173 1.68 -20.94 5.26
N GLU A 174 0.58 -20.65 4.57
CA GLU A 174 -0.57 -21.55 4.44
C GLU A 174 -1.10 -21.51 3.00
N ASN A 175 -1.42 -22.67 2.43
CA ASN A 175 -2.06 -22.78 1.10
C ASN A 175 -1.36 -21.99 -0.01
N GLY A 176 -0.02 -22.01 -0.03
CA GLY A 176 0.78 -21.30 -1.05
C GLY A 176 0.85 -19.78 -0.86
N GLY A 177 0.37 -19.26 0.24
CA GLY A 177 0.38 -17.85 0.57
C GLY A 177 0.90 -17.57 1.98
N ILE A 178 0.97 -16.30 2.32
CA ILE A 178 1.33 -15.82 3.66
C ILE A 178 0.12 -15.19 4.33
N VAL A 179 -0.09 -15.53 5.60
CA VAL A 179 -1.21 -15.05 6.42
C VAL A 179 -0.66 -14.25 7.59
N TYR A 180 -1.18 -13.03 7.75
CA TYR A 180 -0.85 -12.10 8.83
C TYR A 180 -2.07 -11.79 9.68
N PRO A 181 -1.93 -11.60 10.99
CA PRO A 181 -2.98 -10.93 11.76
C PRO A 181 -3.11 -9.48 11.29
N VAL A 182 -4.32 -8.98 11.20
CA VAL A 182 -4.54 -7.54 10.98
C VAL A 182 -4.36 -6.83 12.32
N LEU A 183 -3.44 -5.87 12.35
CA LEU A 183 -3.17 -5.09 13.55
C LEU A 183 -4.25 -4.03 13.75
N SER A 184 -4.67 -3.87 14.97
CA SER A 184 -5.44 -2.71 15.43
C SER A 184 -4.50 -1.79 16.20
N GLY A 185 -4.46 -0.51 15.86
CA GLY A 185 -3.58 0.45 16.51
C GLY A 185 -3.19 1.59 15.58
N LYS A 186 -2.34 2.49 16.09
CA LYS A 186 -1.81 3.62 15.33
C LYS A 186 -0.49 3.26 14.68
N THR A 187 -0.33 3.71 13.44
CA THR A 187 0.96 3.72 12.76
C THR A 187 1.79 4.93 13.19
N LEU A 188 3.08 4.91 12.92
CA LEU A 188 3.91 6.12 13.08
C LEU A 188 3.42 7.25 12.17
N GLU A 189 2.84 6.94 11.01
CA GLU A 189 2.21 7.96 10.15
C GLU A 189 1.04 8.63 10.86
N ASP A 190 0.15 7.86 11.50
CA ASP A 190 -0.98 8.42 12.26
C ASP A 190 -0.51 9.30 13.41
N ARG A 191 0.53 8.86 14.14
CA ARG A 191 1.16 9.67 15.18
C ARG A 191 1.72 10.97 14.62
N ILE A 192 2.47 10.91 13.52
CA ILE A 192 3.05 12.10 12.90
C ILE A 192 1.95 13.03 12.39
N ARG A 193 0.87 12.51 11.85
CA ARG A 193 -0.31 13.28 11.43
C ARG A 193 -0.91 14.05 12.62
N ASP A 194 -1.08 13.38 13.77
CA ASP A 194 -1.53 14.03 15.00
C ASP A 194 -0.56 15.12 15.49
N LEU A 195 0.75 14.92 15.34
CA LEU A 195 1.77 15.90 15.71
C LEU A 195 1.79 17.11 14.77
N VAL A 196 1.56 16.89 13.47
CA VAL A 196 1.42 17.97 12.45
C VAL A 196 0.20 18.85 12.77
N GLU A 197 -0.94 18.26 13.12
CA GLU A 197 -2.12 19.04 13.52
C GLU A 197 -1.89 19.87 14.81
N LYS A 198 -0.92 19.49 15.63
CA LYS A 198 -0.51 20.20 16.87
C LYS A 198 0.73 21.08 16.67
N GLU A 199 1.26 21.17 15.46
CA GLU A 199 2.48 21.90 15.10
C GLU A 199 3.72 21.51 15.93
N GLN A 200 3.83 20.23 16.33
CA GLN A 200 4.90 19.71 17.21
C GLN A 200 6.08 19.13 16.39
N THR A 201 6.79 19.98 15.66
CA THR A 201 7.89 19.60 14.74
C THR A 201 9.03 18.88 15.45
N ASP A 202 9.42 19.31 16.67
CA ASP A 202 10.49 18.66 17.43
C ASP A 202 10.18 17.21 17.78
N GLU A 203 8.90 16.90 18.05
CA GLU A 203 8.46 15.53 18.33
C GLU A 203 8.46 14.66 17.07
N ILE A 204 8.13 15.24 15.92
CA ILE A 204 8.22 14.55 14.62
C ILE A 204 9.67 14.14 14.37
N LEU A 205 10.60 15.09 14.52
CA LEU A 205 12.03 14.85 14.33
C LEU A 205 12.56 13.82 15.34
N ARG A 206 12.18 13.90 16.62
CA ARG A 206 12.54 12.89 17.63
C ARG A 206 12.03 11.51 17.28
N THR A 207 10.82 11.39 16.74
CA THR A 207 10.24 10.13 16.31
C THR A 207 11.05 9.51 15.18
N LEU A 208 11.39 10.28 14.15
CA LEU A 208 12.19 9.80 13.02
C LEU A 208 13.63 9.46 13.44
N LYS A 209 14.26 10.26 14.31
CA LYS A 209 15.60 9.97 14.88
C LYS A 209 15.59 8.69 15.71
N HIS A 210 14.52 8.42 16.45
CA HIS A 210 14.36 7.16 17.17
C HIS A 210 14.38 5.94 16.21
N VAL A 211 13.63 5.99 15.10
CA VAL A 211 13.68 4.95 14.08
C VAL A 211 15.09 4.81 13.51
N TYR A 212 15.72 5.93 13.13
CA TYR A 212 17.06 5.94 12.54
C TYR A 212 18.10 5.28 13.46
N GLU A 213 18.11 5.64 14.74
CA GLU A 213 19.09 5.15 15.71
C GLU A 213 18.90 3.67 16.05
N HIS A 214 17.66 3.20 16.16
CA HIS A 214 17.37 1.84 16.63
C HIS A 214 17.31 0.81 15.52
N VAL A 215 16.72 1.16 14.37
CA VAL A 215 16.63 0.24 13.23
C VAL A 215 17.99 0.13 12.52
N PHE A 216 18.69 1.25 12.38
CA PHE A 216 19.96 1.29 11.66
C PHE A 216 21.18 1.30 12.58
N ALA A 217 21.07 0.82 13.81
CA ALA A 217 22.17 0.77 14.78
C ALA A 217 23.40 -0.01 14.29
N GLN A 218 23.22 -0.96 13.39
CA GLN A 218 24.30 -1.81 12.83
C GLN A 218 24.81 -1.34 11.46
N ARG A 219 24.48 -0.10 11.06
CA ARG A 219 24.96 0.46 9.79
C ARG A 219 26.49 0.55 9.77
N LYS A 220 27.06 0.31 8.59
CA LYS A 220 28.50 0.36 8.34
C LYS A 220 28.79 1.13 7.07
N LYS A 221 29.97 1.75 7.02
CA LYS A 221 30.48 2.35 5.78
C LYS A 221 30.81 1.26 4.77
N GLU A 222 30.19 1.30 3.61
CA GLU A 222 30.36 0.33 2.54
C GLU A 222 30.81 1.04 1.26
N PRO A 223 32.09 0.98 0.90
CA PRO A 223 32.59 1.64 -0.31
C PRO A 223 32.14 0.94 -1.61
N GLU A 224 31.85 -0.35 -1.54
CA GLU A 224 31.44 -1.14 -2.72
C GLU A 224 29.96 -1.56 -2.67
N TYR A 225 29.09 -0.71 -2.11
CA TYR A 225 27.67 -1.03 -2.00
C TYR A 225 26.97 -1.20 -3.36
N GLN A 226 27.45 -0.54 -4.41
CA GLN A 226 26.90 -0.65 -5.78
C GLN A 226 27.33 -1.94 -6.48
N THR A 227 27.02 -3.06 -5.87
CA THR A 227 27.23 -4.39 -6.44
C THR A 227 26.40 -4.59 -7.73
N LYS A 228 26.70 -5.66 -8.50
CA LYS A 228 25.89 -6.00 -9.67
C LYS A 228 24.40 -6.15 -9.32
N VAL A 229 24.08 -6.80 -8.19
CA VAL A 229 22.71 -7.00 -7.73
C VAL A 229 22.06 -5.67 -7.34
N PHE A 230 22.79 -4.77 -6.68
CA PHE A 230 22.30 -3.42 -6.38
C PHE A 230 21.91 -2.66 -7.65
N LYS A 231 22.79 -2.69 -8.67
CA LYS A 231 22.54 -2.01 -9.95
C LYS A 231 21.37 -2.62 -10.74
N GLU A 232 21.17 -3.93 -10.64
CA GLU A 232 20.02 -4.60 -11.22
C GLU A 232 18.71 -4.08 -10.61
N VAL A 233 18.68 -3.86 -9.28
CA VAL A 233 17.49 -3.42 -8.54
C VAL A 233 17.27 -1.92 -8.65
N PHE A 234 18.33 -1.11 -8.55
CA PHE A 234 18.23 0.36 -8.41
C PHE A 234 18.81 1.16 -9.59
N GLY A 235 19.34 0.47 -10.60
CA GLY A 235 19.96 1.12 -11.77
C GLY A 235 21.42 1.52 -11.56
N GLU A 236 22.03 2.05 -12.62
CA GLU A 236 23.45 2.39 -12.65
C GLU A 236 23.75 3.85 -12.28
N HIS A 237 22.83 4.55 -11.64
CA HIS A 237 23.04 5.93 -11.22
C HIS A 237 24.09 5.99 -10.09
N PRO A 238 25.23 6.66 -10.32
CA PRO A 238 26.30 6.71 -9.34
C PRO A 238 25.91 7.60 -8.16
N GLY A 239 25.97 7.05 -6.95
CA GLY A 239 25.92 7.81 -5.71
C GLY A 239 27.30 8.25 -5.24
N LYS A 240 27.39 8.65 -3.96
CA LYS A 240 28.68 8.94 -3.31
C LYS A 240 29.59 7.71 -3.33
N GLU A 241 30.90 7.93 -3.18
CA GLU A 241 31.90 6.85 -3.11
C GLU A 241 31.56 5.82 -2.02
N TYR A 242 30.99 6.28 -0.91
CA TYR A 242 30.51 5.39 0.16
C TYR A 242 29.28 5.99 0.85
N TYR A 243 28.44 5.10 1.36
CA TYR A 243 27.37 5.41 2.31
C TYR A 243 27.47 4.52 3.54
N GLU A 244 26.86 4.94 4.64
CA GLU A 244 26.50 4.00 5.69
C GLU A 244 25.35 3.11 5.21
N CYS A 245 25.57 1.79 5.18
CA CYS A 245 24.64 0.81 4.65
C CYS A 245 24.21 -0.18 5.72
N VAL A 246 23.09 -0.83 5.50
CA VAL A 246 22.61 -2.00 6.25
C VAL A 246 22.34 -3.16 5.30
N SER A 247 22.49 -4.37 5.83
CA SER A 247 22.10 -5.63 5.20
C SER A 247 21.72 -6.60 6.33
N PRO A 248 20.53 -7.19 6.31
CA PRO A 248 19.46 -7.02 5.35
C PRO A 248 18.79 -5.63 5.43
N ALA A 249 18.18 -5.19 4.32
CA ALA A 249 17.62 -3.86 4.19
C ALA A 249 16.17 -3.91 3.68
N ASN A 250 15.21 -3.48 4.48
CA ASN A 250 13.83 -3.26 4.05
C ASN A 250 13.69 -1.83 3.49
N ILE A 251 13.44 -1.69 2.19
CA ILE A 251 13.28 -0.37 1.56
C ILE A 251 11.86 0.19 1.66
N ASP A 252 10.88 -0.63 2.08
CA ASP A 252 9.51 -0.20 2.37
C ASP A 252 9.29 0.10 3.85
N LEU A 253 10.36 0.39 4.56
CA LEU A 253 10.31 0.87 5.94
C LEU A 253 9.83 2.32 5.97
N ILE A 254 8.54 2.52 5.72
CA ILE A 254 7.85 3.81 5.78
C ILE A 254 6.99 3.90 7.04
N CYS A 255 6.68 5.12 7.50
CA CYS A 255 5.93 5.32 8.74
C CYS A 255 4.54 4.66 8.74
N ALA A 256 3.90 4.52 7.59
CA ALA A 256 2.62 3.83 7.43
C ALA A 256 2.72 2.31 7.69
N ASN A 257 3.92 1.72 7.59
CA ASN A 257 4.19 0.31 7.79
C ASN A 257 4.74 -0.02 9.19
N ILE A 258 4.81 0.95 10.08
CA ILE A 258 5.34 0.80 11.45
C ILE A 258 4.22 1.07 12.44
N PHE A 259 3.78 0.04 13.16
CA PHE A 259 2.75 0.13 14.19
C PHE A 259 3.35 0.27 15.57
N GLU A 260 2.73 1.10 16.42
CA GLU A 260 3.06 1.18 17.84
C GLU A 260 2.47 -0.01 18.61
N PHE A 261 3.29 -0.71 19.39
CA PHE A 261 2.89 -1.86 20.18
C PHE A 261 3.48 -1.79 21.60
N GLY A 262 2.81 -1.08 22.50
CA GLY A 262 3.34 -0.74 23.81
C GLY A 262 4.57 0.16 23.67
N ASP A 263 5.71 -0.31 24.20
CA ASP A 263 7.02 0.38 24.08
C ASP A 263 7.82 -0.07 22.84
N ASP A 264 7.31 -1.05 22.09
CA ASP A 264 7.93 -1.61 20.90
C ASP A 264 7.16 -1.23 19.62
N TYR A 265 7.72 -1.64 18.46
CA TYR A 265 7.12 -1.38 17.15
C TYR A 265 7.01 -2.68 16.35
N GLU A 266 5.89 -2.85 15.64
CA GLU A 266 5.68 -3.92 14.68
C GLU A 266 5.73 -3.38 13.25
N ILE A 267 6.58 -3.96 12.41
CA ILE A 267 6.74 -3.61 11.01
C ILE A 267 5.92 -4.58 10.17
N ILE A 268 5.00 -4.04 9.39
CA ILE A 268 4.29 -4.75 8.33
C ILE A 268 4.96 -4.49 6.98
N ASP A 269 4.55 -5.26 5.97
CA ASP A 269 4.94 -5.07 4.56
C ASP A 269 6.47 -4.97 4.33
N TYR A 270 7.16 -6.03 4.74
CA TYR A 270 8.60 -6.20 4.56
C TYR A 270 8.95 -7.01 3.29
N GLU A 271 8.12 -6.88 2.23
CA GLU A 271 8.29 -7.67 0.99
C GLU A 271 9.55 -7.30 0.22
N TRP A 272 9.95 -6.03 0.28
CA TRP A 272 11.13 -5.53 -0.39
C TRP A 272 12.33 -5.42 0.57
N THR A 273 12.71 -6.60 1.09
CA THR A 273 13.89 -6.73 1.95
C THR A 273 15.00 -7.43 1.18
N PHE A 274 16.14 -6.76 1.05
CA PHE A 274 17.30 -7.22 0.28
C PHE A 274 18.43 -7.66 1.19
N ASP A 275 19.14 -8.74 0.80
CA ASP A 275 20.28 -9.31 1.54
C ASP A 275 21.63 -8.68 1.13
N PHE A 276 21.63 -7.59 0.38
CA PHE A 276 22.84 -6.85 0.01
C PHE A 276 22.84 -5.46 0.66
N PRO A 277 24.00 -4.81 0.78
CA PRO A 277 24.10 -3.48 1.39
C PRO A 277 23.26 -2.45 0.65
N VAL A 278 22.40 -1.73 1.39
CA VAL A 278 21.60 -0.60 0.90
C VAL A 278 21.89 0.62 1.76
N PRO A 279 22.12 1.80 1.16
CA PRO A 279 22.36 3.05 1.90
C PRO A 279 21.21 3.39 2.86
N VAL A 280 21.53 3.61 4.14
CA VAL A 280 20.55 4.02 5.15
C VAL A 280 19.94 5.36 4.79
N ALA A 281 20.74 6.29 4.23
CA ALA A 281 20.26 7.57 3.74
C ALA A 281 19.15 7.40 2.68
N PHE A 282 19.26 6.41 1.80
CA PHE A 282 18.22 6.11 0.81
C PHE A 282 16.92 5.62 1.47
N ILE A 283 17.01 4.71 2.45
CA ILE A 283 15.82 4.21 3.16
C ILE A 283 15.15 5.34 3.94
N MET A 284 15.92 6.18 4.63
CA MET A 284 15.38 7.34 5.36
C MET A 284 14.77 8.38 4.40
N TRP A 285 15.42 8.63 3.27
CA TRP A 285 14.87 9.54 2.25
C TRP A 285 13.50 9.04 1.75
N ARG A 286 13.35 7.73 1.46
CA ARG A 286 12.06 7.15 1.07
C ARG A 286 11.01 7.33 2.16
N MET A 287 11.36 7.07 3.43
CA MET A 287 10.47 7.29 4.57
C MET A 287 10.00 8.74 4.67
N ILE A 288 10.92 9.69 4.55
CA ILE A 288 10.64 11.14 4.61
C ILE A 288 9.79 11.53 3.38
N HIS A 289 10.19 11.13 2.18
CA HIS A 289 9.48 11.45 0.94
C HIS A 289 8.02 10.99 0.98
N GLU A 290 7.76 9.77 1.44
CA GLU A 290 6.41 9.24 1.63
C GLU A 290 5.60 10.03 2.66
N LEU A 291 6.21 10.47 3.74
CA LEU A 291 5.53 11.33 4.72
C LEU A 291 5.06 12.66 4.11
N TYR A 292 5.93 13.34 3.35
CA TYR A 292 5.56 14.61 2.71
C TYR A 292 4.50 14.42 1.63
N TYR A 293 4.55 13.31 0.91
CA TYR A 293 3.51 12.96 -0.05
C TYR A 293 2.16 12.69 0.60
N ARG A 294 2.13 11.99 1.74
CA ARG A 294 0.91 11.58 2.46
C ARG A 294 0.38 12.63 3.42
N ILE A 295 1.25 13.52 3.92
CA ILE A 295 0.91 14.58 4.85
C ILE A 295 1.43 15.93 4.30
N PRO A 296 0.80 16.49 3.23
CA PRO A 296 1.29 17.73 2.60
C PRO A 296 1.38 18.93 3.56
N LYS A 297 0.55 18.97 4.61
CA LYS A 297 0.62 20.00 5.65
C LYS A 297 1.97 20.05 6.37
N LEU A 298 2.70 18.94 6.43
CA LEU A 298 4.05 18.89 7.04
C LEU A 298 4.99 19.87 6.35
N GLY A 299 4.90 20.01 5.02
CA GLY A 299 5.72 20.94 4.25
C GLY A 299 5.55 22.42 4.59
N ALA A 300 4.41 22.79 5.20
CA ALA A 300 4.19 24.15 5.68
C ALA A 300 4.84 24.42 7.06
N LEU A 301 5.11 23.36 7.82
CA LEU A 301 5.75 23.45 9.15
C LEU A 301 7.27 23.29 9.08
N TYR A 302 7.72 22.38 8.23
CA TYR A 302 9.13 22.02 8.10
C TYR A 302 9.36 21.55 6.66
N THR A 303 10.36 22.09 5.95
CA THR A 303 10.59 21.70 4.56
C THR A 303 11.15 20.28 4.46
N GLN A 304 10.92 19.61 3.34
CA GLN A 304 11.47 18.28 3.13
C GLN A 304 13.01 18.31 3.08
N ASP A 305 13.60 19.37 2.55
CA ASP A 305 15.06 19.52 2.45
C ASP A 305 15.69 19.71 3.84
N ASP A 306 15.06 20.51 4.71
CA ASP A 306 15.52 20.65 6.08
C ASP A 306 15.41 19.31 6.85
N MET A 307 14.32 18.57 6.65
CA MET A 307 14.15 17.24 7.22
C MET A 307 15.21 16.25 6.71
N ASN A 308 15.49 16.25 5.43
CA ASN A 308 16.54 15.42 4.83
C ASN A 308 17.91 15.75 5.42
N HIS A 309 18.21 17.04 5.59
CA HIS A 309 19.49 17.52 6.15
C HIS A 309 19.73 16.99 7.58
N GLU A 310 18.68 16.85 8.40
CA GLU A 310 18.77 16.25 9.74
C GLU A 310 19.30 14.80 9.75
N PHE A 311 19.22 14.10 8.62
CA PHE A 311 19.72 12.75 8.43
C PHE A 311 20.93 12.68 7.49
N GLY A 312 21.59 13.82 7.20
CA GLY A 312 22.77 13.90 6.35
C GLY A 312 22.51 13.64 4.87
N ILE A 313 21.28 13.86 4.43
CA ILE A 313 20.84 13.70 3.05
C ILE A 313 20.89 15.07 2.36
N GLU A 314 21.81 15.20 1.41
CA GLU A 314 21.99 16.44 0.64
C GLU A 314 21.03 16.48 -0.57
N PRO A 315 20.75 17.65 -1.16
CA PRO A 315 19.91 17.74 -2.36
C PRO A 315 20.39 16.86 -3.52
N SER A 316 21.71 16.72 -3.72
CA SER A 316 22.28 15.82 -4.72
C SER A 316 21.99 14.34 -4.45
N ASP A 317 21.91 13.94 -3.18
CA ASP A 317 21.50 12.58 -2.80
C ASP A 317 20.03 12.35 -3.16
N SER A 318 19.16 13.34 -2.93
CA SER A 318 17.73 13.25 -3.23
C SER A 318 17.45 12.99 -4.70
N GLU A 319 18.22 13.63 -5.62
CA GLU A 319 18.11 13.38 -7.07
C GLU A 319 18.48 11.92 -7.42
N ILE A 320 19.57 11.42 -6.84
CA ILE A 320 20.04 10.05 -7.05
C ILE A 320 19.03 9.04 -6.47
N PHE A 321 18.54 9.29 -5.26
CA PHE A 321 17.56 8.42 -4.59
C PHE A 321 16.23 8.38 -5.32
N MET A 322 15.82 9.49 -5.92
CA MET A 322 14.67 9.51 -6.82
C MET A 322 14.90 8.63 -8.06
N ALA A 323 16.07 8.75 -8.70
CA ALA A 323 16.41 7.92 -9.86
C ALA A 323 16.45 6.41 -9.52
N TRP A 324 17.01 6.03 -8.36
CA TRP A 324 16.97 4.65 -7.87
C TRP A 324 15.54 4.17 -7.60
N THR A 325 14.71 5.02 -7.01
CA THR A 325 13.29 4.70 -6.76
C THR A 325 12.52 4.49 -8.07
N MET A 326 12.76 5.34 -9.07
CA MET A 326 12.11 5.19 -10.39
C MET A 326 12.56 3.92 -11.10
N HIS A 327 13.87 3.61 -11.11
CA HIS A 327 14.36 2.35 -11.69
C HIS A 327 13.75 1.14 -10.96
N PHE A 328 13.77 1.14 -9.63
CA PHE A 328 13.15 0.08 -8.84
C PHE A 328 11.67 -0.11 -9.21
N THR A 329 10.91 0.97 -9.28
CA THR A 329 9.46 0.92 -9.50
C THR A 329 9.12 0.49 -10.93
N TYR A 330 9.72 1.12 -11.93
CA TYR A 330 9.30 0.94 -13.32
C TYR A 330 10.08 -0.17 -14.04
N GLU A 331 11.38 -0.31 -13.75
CA GLU A 331 12.23 -1.28 -14.45
C GLU A 331 12.34 -2.61 -13.71
N TYR A 332 12.58 -2.58 -12.39
CA TYR A 332 12.76 -3.81 -11.61
C TYR A 332 11.42 -4.44 -11.23
N VAL A 333 10.53 -3.71 -10.59
CA VAL A 333 9.19 -4.20 -10.22
C VAL A 333 8.26 -4.23 -11.43
N GLY A 334 8.43 -3.28 -12.36
CA GLY A 334 7.61 -3.13 -13.56
C GLY A 334 6.20 -2.64 -13.23
N SER A 335 6.07 -1.75 -12.24
CA SER A 335 4.77 -1.11 -11.93
C SER A 335 4.48 -0.02 -12.96
N ASP A 336 3.31 -0.10 -13.61
CA ASP A 336 2.79 0.94 -14.50
C ASP A 336 2.30 2.16 -13.72
#